data_bd61ae37b9486b31d98d9ad0662ad146
#
_entry.id   bd61ae37b9486b31d98d9ad0662ad146
#
_cell.length_a   1.000
_cell.length_b   1.000
_cell.length_c   1.000
_cell.angle_alpha   90.00
_cell.angle_beta   90.00
_cell.angle_gamma   90.00
#
_symmetry.space_group_name_H-M   'P 1'
#
loop_
_entity.id
_entity.type
_entity.pdbx_description
1 polymer ?
#
loop_
_entity_poly.entity_id
_entity_poly.type
_entity_poly.pdbx_seq_one_letter_code
_entity_poly.pdbx_strand_id
1 'polypeptide(L)'
;MTSPLEKLKAQLTDIMQHQPFSALLNVTLTHLEKGYAQLEVPYSKNLTQQHGFIHGGVVGFLADNVCAIAAATEVGEVVTQEYKINFLAPAIGKHFIGKGYVVRVGKRQIICRSDVYAITDDETEKHVATALATILPVSYDVKTSSNT
;
A
#
# COMPACT_ATOMS: atom_id res chain seq x y z
N MET A 1 -11.71 -22.20 12.98
CA MET A 1 -11.40 -20.93 13.69
C MET A 1 -10.57 -20.02 12.79
N THR A 2 -10.95 -18.77 12.76
CA THR A 2 -10.26 -17.76 11.94
C THR A 2 -8.91 -17.41 12.59
N SER A 3 -7.83 -17.45 11.81
CA SER A 3 -6.50 -17.08 12.30
C SER A 3 -6.40 -15.58 12.62
N PRO A 4 -5.45 -15.16 13.47
CA PRO A 4 -5.20 -13.73 13.70
C PRO A 4 -4.93 -12.94 12.43
N LEU A 5 -4.24 -13.53 11.48
CA LEU A 5 -3.92 -12.89 10.20
C LEU A 5 -5.17 -12.71 9.32
N GLU A 6 -6.07 -13.69 9.29
CA GLU A 6 -7.35 -13.60 8.58
C GLU A 6 -8.24 -12.52 9.19
N LYS A 7 -8.25 -12.40 10.53
CA LYS A 7 -8.96 -11.32 11.23
C LYS A 7 -8.40 -9.95 10.86
N LEU A 8 -7.08 -9.82 10.84
CA LEU A 8 -6.41 -8.59 10.46
C LEU A 8 -6.73 -8.23 9.01
N LYS A 9 -6.69 -9.20 8.10
CA LYS A 9 -7.03 -8.98 6.68
C LYS A 9 -8.46 -8.48 6.53
N ALA A 10 -9.42 -9.08 7.24
CA ALA A 10 -10.81 -8.63 7.23
C ALA A 10 -10.96 -7.21 7.78
N GLN A 11 -10.28 -6.89 8.87
CA GLN A 11 -10.25 -5.56 9.47
C GLN A 11 -9.69 -4.50 8.51
N LEU A 12 -8.54 -4.79 7.90
CA LEU A 12 -7.89 -3.88 6.95
C LEU A 12 -8.74 -3.69 5.68
N THR A 13 -9.37 -4.75 5.20
CA THR A 13 -10.31 -4.68 4.07
C THR A 13 -11.49 -3.76 4.38
N ASP A 14 -12.08 -3.90 5.57
CA ASP A 14 -13.17 -3.04 6.01
C ASP A 14 -12.74 -1.57 6.10
N ILE A 15 -11.59 -1.30 6.71
CA ILE A 15 -11.03 0.06 6.80
C ILE A 15 -10.84 0.66 5.41
N MET A 16 -10.27 -0.08 4.48
CA MET A 16 -10.02 0.40 3.11
C MET A 16 -11.31 0.72 2.37
N GLN A 17 -12.35 -0.07 2.55
CA GLN A 17 -13.66 0.17 1.92
C GLN A 17 -14.34 1.43 2.47
N HIS A 18 -14.07 1.80 3.71
CA HIS A 18 -14.66 2.98 4.36
C HIS A 18 -13.73 4.21 4.33
N GLN A 19 -12.48 4.06 3.91
CA GLN A 19 -11.58 5.16 3.70
C GLN A 19 -11.87 5.79 2.32
N PRO A 20 -12.32 7.06 2.26
CA PRO A 20 -12.82 7.64 1.00
C PRO A 20 -11.84 7.55 -0.17
N PHE A 21 -10.56 7.83 0.08
CA PHE A 21 -9.55 7.80 -0.99
C PHE A 21 -9.31 6.37 -1.50
N SER A 22 -9.22 5.40 -0.60
CA SER A 22 -9.06 3.99 -0.98
C SER A 22 -10.27 3.47 -1.75
N ALA A 23 -11.47 3.88 -1.33
CA ALA A 23 -12.72 3.54 -2.03
C ALA A 23 -12.76 4.16 -3.43
N LEU A 24 -12.29 5.41 -3.58
CA LEU A 24 -12.20 6.09 -4.88
C LEU A 24 -11.29 5.34 -5.85
N LEU A 25 -10.19 4.79 -5.37
CA LEU A 25 -9.24 4.01 -6.18
C LEU A 25 -9.72 2.57 -6.43
N ASN A 26 -10.76 2.14 -5.73
CA ASN A 26 -11.24 0.76 -5.77
C ASN A 26 -10.13 -0.25 -5.44
N VAL A 27 -9.32 0.07 -4.44
CA VAL A 27 -8.18 -0.76 -4.03
C VAL A 27 -8.65 -2.01 -3.28
N THR A 28 -8.01 -3.13 -3.55
CA THR A 28 -8.28 -4.42 -2.93
C THR A 28 -7.00 -4.96 -2.26
N LEU A 29 -7.13 -5.45 -1.04
CA LEU A 29 -6.08 -6.21 -0.37
C LEU A 29 -6.17 -7.67 -0.82
N THR A 30 -5.28 -8.07 -1.73
CA THR A 30 -5.34 -9.38 -2.38
C THR A 30 -4.54 -10.45 -1.66
N HIS A 31 -3.49 -10.06 -0.93
CA HIS A 31 -2.66 -11.00 -0.19
C HIS A 31 -2.09 -10.35 1.06
N LEU A 32 -2.02 -11.12 2.14
CA LEU A 32 -1.46 -10.67 3.42
C LEU A 32 -0.76 -11.83 4.12
N GLU A 33 0.50 -11.62 4.47
CA GLU A 33 1.30 -12.50 5.31
C GLU A 33 2.07 -11.64 6.32
N LYS A 34 2.66 -12.27 7.31
CA LYS A 34 3.51 -11.54 8.24
C LYS A 34 4.70 -10.92 7.48
N GLY A 35 4.81 -9.60 7.54
CA GLY A 35 5.85 -8.85 6.86
C GLY A 35 5.65 -8.66 5.35
N TYR A 36 4.48 -9.02 4.82
CA TYR A 36 4.18 -8.89 3.39
C TYR A 36 2.72 -8.54 3.14
N ALA A 37 2.49 -7.66 2.17
CA ALA A 37 1.15 -7.32 1.71
C ALA A 37 1.12 -7.10 0.21
N GLN A 38 -0.04 -7.33 -0.39
CA GLN A 38 -0.28 -7.05 -1.81
C GLN A 38 -1.60 -6.33 -1.98
N LEU A 39 -1.55 -5.21 -2.68
CA LEU A 39 -2.71 -4.39 -3.04
C LEU A 39 -2.87 -4.37 -4.55
N GLU A 40 -4.11 -4.21 -4.98
CA GLU A 40 -4.45 -4.12 -6.40
C GLU A 40 -5.42 -2.97 -6.65
N VAL A 41 -5.16 -2.19 -7.71
CA VAL A 41 -6.04 -1.12 -8.20
C VAL A 41 -6.38 -1.42 -9.66
N PRO A 42 -7.68 -1.50 -10.03
CA PRO A 42 -8.07 -1.69 -11.43
C PRO A 42 -7.85 -0.41 -12.22
N TYR A 43 -7.60 -0.56 -13.52
CA TYR A 43 -7.55 0.59 -14.41
C TYR A 43 -8.88 1.36 -14.37
N SER A 44 -8.78 2.68 -14.32
CA SER A 44 -9.90 3.58 -14.57
C SER A 44 -9.36 4.82 -15.28
N LYS A 45 -10.11 5.31 -16.28
CA LYS A 45 -9.74 6.53 -17.00
C LYS A 45 -9.55 7.72 -16.05
N ASN A 46 -10.33 7.78 -14.98
CA ASN A 46 -10.25 8.86 -13.98
C ASN A 46 -8.96 8.86 -13.17
N LEU A 47 -8.17 7.79 -13.25
CA LEU A 47 -6.88 7.66 -12.55
C LEU A 47 -5.69 7.93 -13.47
N THR A 48 -5.93 8.33 -14.72
CA THR A 48 -4.86 8.58 -15.69
C THR A 48 -4.40 10.03 -15.68
N GLN A 49 -3.17 10.24 -16.10
CA GLN A 49 -2.65 11.56 -16.44
C GLN A 49 -2.94 11.86 -17.93
N GLN A 50 -2.51 13.04 -18.43
CA GLN A 50 -2.85 13.51 -19.77
C GLN A 50 -2.36 12.64 -20.94
N HIS A 51 -1.35 11.78 -20.72
CA HIS A 51 -0.83 10.86 -21.75
C HIS A 51 -1.52 9.47 -21.72
N GLY A 52 -2.51 9.28 -20.86
CA GLY A 52 -3.27 8.03 -20.76
C GLY A 52 -2.65 6.97 -19.82
N PHE A 53 -1.48 7.21 -19.24
CA PHE A 53 -0.90 6.33 -18.23
C PHE A 53 -1.59 6.56 -16.88
N ILE A 54 -1.54 5.58 -16.00
CA ILE A 54 -1.97 5.78 -14.62
C ILE A 54 -1.09 6.87 -13.99
N HIS A 55 -1.75 7.84 -13.33
CA HIS A 55 -1.07 8.95 -12.67
C HIS A 55 -0.07 8.44 -11.63
N GLY A 56 1.10 9.06 -11.58
CA GLY A 56 2.13 8.74 -10.59
C GLY A 56 1.65 8.81 -9.13
N GLY A 57 0.63 9.63 -8.85
CA GLY A 57 -0.01 9.68 -7.54
C GLY A 57 -0.70 8.37 -7.14
N VAL A 58 -1.26 7.63 -8.09
CA VAL A 58 -1.85 6.30 -7.83
C VAL A 58 -0.75 5.26 -7.61
N VAL A 59 0.30 5.30 -8.42
CA VAL A 59 1.47 4.43 -8.25
C VAL A 59 2.13 4.68 -6.89
N GLY A 60 2.30 5.94 -6.50
CA GLY A 60 2.82 6.33 -5.19
C GLY A 60 1.93 5.87 -4.04
N PHE A 61 0.61 5.96 -4.19
CA PHE A 61 -0.34 5.42 -3.21
C PHE A 61 -0.11 3.92 -3.00
N LEU A 62 -0.01 3.14 -4.07
CA LEU A 62 0.26 1.70 -3.97
C LEU A 62 1.58 1.42 -3.26
N ALA A 63 2.64 2.13 -3.67
CA ALA A 63 3.98 1.96 -3.10
C ALA A 63 4.02 2.28 -1.61
N ASP A 64 3.34 3.33 -1.18
CA ASP A 64 3.25 3.76 0.21
C ASP A 64 2.33 2.85 1.04
N ASN A 65 1.09 2.68 0.59
CA ASN A 65 0.06 2.00 1.39
C ASN A 65 0.40 0.52 1.60
N VAL A 66 0.98 -0.14 0.62
CA VAL A 66 1.38 -1.54 0.75
C VAL A 66 2.49 -1.73 1.78
N CYS A 67 3.39 -0.75 1.93
CA CYS A 67 4.40 -0.73 2.99
C CYS A 67 3.75 -0.58 4.37
N ALA A 68 2.80 0.35 4.49
CA ALA A 68 2.09 0.57 5.75
C ALA A 68 1.33 -0.69 6.19
N ILE A 69 0.65 -1.37 5.27
CA ILE A 69 -0.09 -2.61 5.59
C ILE A 69 0.87 -3.74 5.94
N ALA A 70 1.98 -3.90 5.22
CA ALA A 70 3.00 -4.88 5.56
C ALA A 70 3.55 -4.64 6.98
N ALA A 71 3.86 -3.39 7.33
CA ALA A 71 4.31 -3.01 8.67
C ALA A 71 3.24 -3.30 9.73
N ALA A 72 1.97 -3.07 9.42
CA ALA A 72 0.85 -3.31 10.34
C ALA A 72 0.74 -4.79 10.75
N THR A 73 1.18 -5.71 9.90
CA THR A 73 1.21 -7.15 10.25
C THR A 73 2.19 -7.46 11.39
N GLU A 74 3.16 -6.58 11.61
CA GLU A 74 4.21 -6.76 12.62
C GLU A 74 3.93 -5.97 13.91
N VAL A 75 3.41 -4.73 13.80
CA VAL A 75 3.35 -3.79 14.92
C VAL A 75 1.95 -3.20 15.17
N GLY A 76 0.96 -3.55 14.37
CA GLY A 76 -0.38 -2.97 14.47
C GLY A 76 -0.49 -1.62 13.77
N GLU A 77 -1.25 -0.69 14.36
CA GLU A 77 -1.55 0.61 13.74
C GLU A 77 -0.29 1.44 13.48
N VAL A 78 -0.18 2.00 12.28
CA VAL A 78 1.02 2.70 11.80
C VAL A 78 0.66 3.98 11.04
N VAL A 79 1.67 4.85 10.86
CA VAL A 79 1.65 5.98 9.94
C VAL A 79 2.95 5.99 9.13
N THR A 80 2.89 6.44 7.90
CA THR A 80 4.07 6.62 7.06
C THR A 80 4.75 7.93 7.43
N GLN A 81 6.05 7.88 7.73
CA GLN A 81 6.85 9.07 7.97
C GLN A 81 7.38 9.64 6.66
N GLU A 82 7.93 8.82 5.80
CA GLU A 82 8.43 9.20 4.48
C GLU A 82 8.53 7.98 3.57
N TYR A 83 8.54 8.22 2.28
CA TYR A 83 8.99 7.22 1.32
C TYR A 83 9.69 7.90 0.15
N LYS A 84 10.67 7.18 -0.40
CA LYS A 84 11.35 7.57 -1.61
C LYS A 84 10.95 6.59 -2.71
N ILE A 85 10.48 7.11 -3.83
CA ILE A 85 10.04 6.30 -4.96
C ILE A 85 10.87 6.60 -6.21
N ASN A 86 11.16 5.55 -6.98
CA ASN A 86 11.66 5.67 -8.34
C ASN A 86 10.60 5.12 -9.29
N PHE A 87 10.18 5.96 -10.24
CA PHE A 87 9.34 5.52 -11.35
C PHE A 87 10.26 4.93 -12.43
N LEU A 88 10.02 3.69 -12.81
CA LEU A 88 10.90 2.93 -13.69
C LEU A 88 10.37 2.89 -15.13
N ALA A 89 9.05 2.92 -15.29
CA ALA A 89 8.38 2.83 -16.59
C ALA A 89 6.96 3.40 -16.48
N PRO A 90 6.36 3.83 -17.60
CA PRO A 90 4.96 4.23 -17.63
C PRO A 90 4.04 3.10 -17.15
N ALA A 91 3.08 3.43 -16.29
CA ALA A 91 2.12 2.46 -15.74
C ALA A 91 0.96 2.29 -16.73
N ILE A 92 1.09 1.32 -17.62
CA ILE A 92 0.12 0.98 -18.65
C ILE A 92 -0.31 -0.46 -18.47
N GLY A 93 -1.60 -0.69 -18.24
CA GLY A 93 -2.13 -2.03 -18.02
C GLY A 93 -3.60 -2.00 -17.66
N LYS A 94 -4.16 -3.19 -17.40
CA LYS A 94 -5.56 -3.34 -17.02
C LYS A 94 -5.77 -3.27 -15.50
N HIS A 95 -4.74 -3.56 -14.72
CA HIS A 95 -4.71 -3.33 -13.27
C HIS A 95 -3.26 -3.19 -12.79
N PHE A 96 -3.11 -2.74 -11.55
CA PHE A 96 -1.81 -2.36 -10.98
C PHE A 96 -1.69 -3.00 -9.61
N ILE A 97 -0.53 -3.61 -9.36
CA ILE A 97 -0.27 -4.38 -8.14
C ILE A 97 0.88 -3.73 -7.38
N GLY A 98 0.66 -3.44 -6.09
CA GLY A 98 1.71 -3.08 -5.16
C GLY A 98 2.06 -4.27 -4.29
N LYS A 99 3.35 -4.57 -4.15
CA LYS A 99 3.88 -5.60 -3.27
C LYS A 99 4.79 -4.95 -2.24
N GLY A 100 4.47 -5.10 -0.96
CA GLY A 100 5.20 -4.49 0.15
C GLY A 100 5.83 -5.52 1.07
N TYR A 101 7.06 -5.21 1.50
CA TYR A 101 7.89 -6.10 2.29
C TYR A 101 8.47 -5.34 3.48
N VAL A 102 8.38 -5.92 4.68
CA VAL A 102 9.12 -5.42 5.83
C VAL A 102 10.58 -5.81 5.67
N VAL A 103 11.48 -4.83 5.67
CA VAL A 103 12.92 -5.03 5.65
C VAL A 103 13.44 -5.23 7.07
N ARG A 104 12.99 -4.37 8.01
CA ARG A 104 13.41 -4.42 9.40
C ARG A 104 12.37 -3.80 10.32
N VAL A 105 12.08 -4.47 11.42
CA VAL A 105 11.31 -3.93 12.53
C VAL A 105 12.27 -3.40 13.58
N GLY A 106 12.34 -2.08 13.73
CA GLY A 106 13.10 -1.42 14.78
C GLY A 106 12.19 -1.02 15.94
N LYS A 107 12.78 -0.48 17.02
CA LYS A 107 12.03 -0.03 18.19
C LYS A 107 11.14 1.17 17.89
N ARG A 108 11.60 2.07 17.03
CA ARG A 108 10.94 3.36 16.74
C ARG A 108 10.37 3.42 15.34
N GLN A 109 10.87 2.60 14.44
CA GLN A 109 10.49 2.65 13.04
C GLN A 109 10.61 1.30 12.37
N ILE A 110 9.80 1.10 11.36
CA ILE A 110 9.82 -0.09 10.50
C ILE A 110 10.28 0.38 9.12
N ILE A 111 11.30 -0.26 8.58
CA ILE A 111 11.75 -0.01 7.21
C ILE A 111 11.09 -1.02 6.31
N CYS A 112 10.42 -0.54 5.27
CA CYS A 112 9.74 -1.35 4.27
C CYS A 112 10.21 -0.98 2.88
N ARG A 113 10.12 -1.93 1.98
CA ARG A 113 10.30 -1.68 0.54
C ARG A 113 9.05 -2.12 -0.20
N SER A 114 8.83 -1.54 -1.35
CA SER A 114 7.73 -1.95 -2.21
C SER A 114 8.11 -1.89 -3.68
N ASP A 115 7.40 -2.68 -4.46
CA ASP A 115 7.47 -2.71 -5.91
C ASP A 115 6.06 -2.60 -6.46
N VAL A 116 5.89 -1.83 -7.54
CA VAL A 116 4.62 -1.68 -8.22
C VAL A 116 4.74 -2.22 -9.65
N TYR A 117 3.74 -3.00 -10.03
CA TYR A 117 3.67 -3.65 -11.34
C TYR A 117 2.38 -3.25 -12.06
N ALA A 118 2.49 -2.99 -13.35
CA ALA A 118 1.34 -2.92 -14.25
C ALA A 118 1.11 -4.31 -14.85
N ILE A 119 -0.12 -4.78 -14.82
CA ILE A 119 -0.48 -6.04 -15.45
C ILE A 119 -1.05 -5.73 -16.83
N THR A 120 -0.34 -6.15 -17.85
CA THR A 120 -0.69 -5.89 -19.25
C THR A 120 -1.82 -6.81 -19.73
N ASP A 121 -2.35 -6.52 -20.91
CA ASP A 121 -3.47 -7.30 -21.45
C ASP A 121 -3.14 -8.79 -21.66
N ASP A 122 -1.86 -9.10 -21.88
CA ASP A 122 -1.36 -10.48 -21.99
C ASP A 122 -0.94 -11.11 -20.65
N GLU A 123 -1.36 -10.51 -19.52
CA GLU A 123 -1.07 -10.97 -18.14
C GLU A 123 0.41 -10.88 -17.75
N THR A 124 1.21 -10.08 -18.45
CA THR A 124 2.62 -9.85 -18.09
C THR A 124 2.72 -8.81 -16.97
N GLU A 125 3.52 -9.07 -15.96
CA GLU A 125 3.89 -8.09 -14.93
C GLU A 125 5.02 -7.19 -15.45
N LYS A 126 4.73 -5.90 -15.59
CA LYS A 126 5.75 -4.90 -15.92
C LYS A 126 6.10 -4.08 -14.68
N HIS A 127 7.36 -4.09 -14.26
CA HIS A 127 7.83 -3.34 -13.10
C HIS A 127 7.83 -1.84 -13.42
N VAL A 128 7.00 -1.06 -12.74
CA VAL A 128 6.81 0.36 -13.04
C VAL A 128 7.33 1.30 -11.97
N ALA A 129 7.51 0.83 -10.73
CA ALA A 129 8.07 1.64 -9.65
C ALA A 129 8.66 0.76 -8.55
N THR A 130 9.61 1.33 -7.83
CA THR A 130 10.18 0.74 -6.61
C THR A 130 10.31 1.83 -5.55
N ALA A 131 10.15 1.47 -4.28
CA ALA A 131 10.18 2.43 -3.19
C ALA A 131 10.80 1.84 -1.92
N LEU A 132 11.29 2.74 -1.09
CA LEU A 132 11.77 2.46 0.27
C LEU A 132 11.06 3.42 1.21
N ALA A 133 10.47 2.91 2.28
CA ALA A 133 9.62 3.68 3.19
C ALA A 133 10.04 3.51 4.64
N THR A 134 9.85 4.57 5.41
CA THR A 134 9.95 4.57 6.86
C THR A 134 8.55 4.68 7.45
N ILE A 135 8.14 3.66 8.21
CA ILE A 135 6.82 3.54 8.81
C ILE A 135 6.99 3.64 10.34
N LEU A 136 6.09 4.37 10.98
CA LEU A 136 6.10 4.55 12.44
C LEU A 136 4.92 3.84 13.08
N PRO A 137 5.13 3.09 14.18
CA PRO A 137 4.00 2.61 14.98
C PRO A 137 3.30 3.81 15.62
N VAL A 138 1.95 3.78 15.64
CA VAL A 138 1.17 4.79 16.33
C VAL A 138 1.20 4.48 17.80
N SER A 139 1.92 5.32 18.59
CA SER A 139 1.92 5.21 20.04
C SER A 139 0.68 5.89 20.64
N TYR A 140 0.28 5.47 21.84
CA TYR A 140 -0.94 5.92 22.52
C TYR A 140 -1.04 7.43 22.81
N ASP A 141 0.02 8.18 22.62
CA ASP A 141 0.06 9.62 22.91
C ASP A 141 -0.83 10.47 22.01
N VAL A 142 -1.31 9.92 20.88
CA VAL A 142 -2.25 10.61 19.99
C VAL A 142 -3.64 10.76 20.63
N LYS A 143 -3.98 9.93 21.64
CA LYS A 143 -5.29 10.01 22.30
C LYS A 143 -5.40 11.14 23.34
N THR A 144 -4.29 11.72 23.77
CA THR A 144 -4.28 12.81 24.76
C THR A 144 -4.27 14.20 24.14
N SER A 145 -4.01 14.34 22.86
CA SER A 145 -3.98 15.64 22.16
C SER A 145 -5.34 16.07 21.61
N SER A 146 -6.38 15.27 21.75
CA SER A 146 -7.73 15.63 21.28
C SER A 146 -8.60 16.31 22.33
N ASN A 147 -8.05 16.69 23.49
CA ASN A 147 -8.74 17.37 24.58
C ASN A 147 -8.14 18.72 24.94
N THR A 148 -7.61 19.44 23.97
CA THR A 148 -7.29 20.88 24.14
C THR A 148 -7.96 21.69 23.08
#